data_c49a3eba3fe75e93b049eb98b11c4bc9
#
_entry.id   c49a3eba3fe75e93b049eb98b11c4bc9
#
_cell.length_a   1.000
_cell.length_b   1.000
_cell.length_c   1.000
_cell.angle_alpha   90.00
_cell.angle_beta   90.00
_cell.angle_gamma   90.00
#
_symmetry.space_group_name_H-M   'P 1'
#
loop_
_entity.id
_entity.type
_entity.pdbx_description
1 polymer ?
#
loop_
_entity_poly.entity_id
_entity_poly.type
_entity_poly.pdbx_seq_one_letter_code
_entity_poly.pdbx_strand_id
1 'polypeptide(L)'
;MAAFSDNPALKLYALVAAISSLHLILLALWTGTVRVRAKQWVNPEDAALNKGEQKDQDHPDVQRVKRAHQNALENAIPFFALGLLYALSGASKTGAQAYFFTFLGARLLHTVFYLWGRQPFRTLMFAVGVFAMIGMAVQVIRVAI
;
A
#
# COMPACT_ATOMS: atom_id res chain seq x y z
N MET A 1 -25.09 7.89 9.06
CA MET A 1 -25.11 7.25 7.73
C MET A 1 -25.37 8.26 6.60
N ALA A 2 -26.24 9.27 6.76
CA ALA A 2 -26.54 10.27 5.71
C ALA A 2 -25.28 10.98 5.17
N ALA A 3 -24.37 11.48 6.01
CA ALA A 3 -23.18 12.21 5.56
C ALA A 3 -22.22 11.38 4.68
N PHE A 4 -22.20 10.04 4.83
CA PHE A 4 -21.39 9.16 3.99
C PHE A 4 -22.05 8.97 2.61
N SER A 5 -23.39 8.94 2.54
CA SER A 5 -24.13 8.74 1.30
C SER A 5 -24.06 9.93 0.36
N ASP A 6 -23.88 11.14 0.89
CA ASP A 6 -24.02 12.38 0.14
C ASP A 6 -22.67 12.97 -0.33
N ASN A 7 -21.53 12.42 0.16
CA ASN A 7 -20.21 12.84 -0.27
C ASN A 7 -19.57 11.82 -1.24
N PRO A 8 -19.57 12.07 -2.55
CA PRO A 8 -18.99 11.16 -3.53
C PRO A 8 -17.47 10.98 -3.39
N ALA A 9 -16.74 11.98 -2.92
CA ALA A 9 -15.30 11.86 -2.67
C ALA A 9 -15.03 10.93 -1.48
N LEU A 10 -15.84 11.00 -0.42
CA LEU A 10 -15.71 10.11 0.73
C LEU A 10 -16.03 8.65 0.39
N LYS A 11 -17.01 8.41 -0.49
CA LYS A 11 -17.28 7.05 -1.01
C LYS A 11 -16.08 6.49 -1.79
N LEU A 12 -15.48 7.30 -2.66
CA LEU A 12 -14.29 6.90 -3.41
C LEU A 12 -13.10 6.65 -2.49
N TYR A 13 -12.91 7.52 -1.49
CA TYR A 13 -11.89 7.31 -0.46
C TYR A 13 -12.08 5.97 0.25
N ALA A 14 -13.29 5.68 0.73
CA ALA A 14 -13.59 4.43 1.43
C ALA A 14 -13.30 3.20 0.56
N LEU A 15 -13.68 3.23 -0.71
CA LEU A 15 -13.38 2.15 -1.66
C LEU A 15 -11.87 1.95 -1.80
N VAL A 16 -11.12 3.02 -2.08
CA VAL A 16 -9.67 2.94 -2.31
C VAL A 16 -8.92 2.58 -1.03
N ALA A 17 -9.35 3.09 0.12
CA ALA A 17 -8.78 2.73 1.42
C ALA A 17 -9.00 1.25 1.74
N ALA A 18 -10.21 0.73 1.48
CA ALA A 18 -10.49 -0.70 1.67
C ALA A 18 -9.63 -1.58 0.76
N ILE A 19 -9.50 -1.24 -0.53
CA ILE A 19 -8.65 -1.99 -1.48
C ILE A 19 -7.17 -1.91 -1.04
N SER A 20 -6.69 -0.74 -0.60
CA SER A 20 -5.33 -0.58 -0.11
C SER A 20 -5.07 -1.40 1.16
N SER A 21 -6.04 -1.48 2.07
CA SER A 21 -5.95 -2.31 3.27
C SER A 21 -5.91 -3.80 2.92
N LEU A 22 -6.76 -4.25 1.99
CA LEU A 22 -6.73 -5.64 1.48
C LEU A 22 -5.39 -5.95 0.80
N HIS A 23 -4.82 -5.02 0.03
CA HIS A 23 -3.50 -5.17 -0.57
C HIS A 23 -2.41 -5.41 0.49
N LEU A 24 -2.42 -4.68 1.61
CA LEU A 24 -1.48 -4.90 2.73
C LEU A 24 -1.68 -6.28 3.36
N ILE A 25 -2.92 -6.69 3.60
CA ILE A 25 -3.24 -8.01 4.15
C ILE A 25 -2.73 -9.12 3.21
N LEU A 26 -2.98 -8.98 1.90
CA LEU A 26 -2.51 -9.95 0.90
C LEU A 26 -0.98 -10.05 0.87
N LEU A 27 -0.24 -8.95 1.01
CA LEU A 27 1.22 -8.97 1.09
C LEU A 27 1.72 -9.67 2.36
N ALA A 28 1.04 -9.49 3.49
CA ALA A 28 1.34 -10.20 4.73
C ALA A 28 1.16 -11.72 4.56
N LEU A 29 0.01 -12.14 4.00
CA LEU A 29 -0.28 -13.55 3.71
C LEU A 29 0.71 -14.13 2.68
N TRP A 30 1.06 -13.34 1.66
CA TRP A 30 2.05 -13.74 0.67
C TRP A 30 3.44 -13.96 1.28
N THR A 31 3.84 -13.11 2.23
CA THR A 31 5.09 -13.29 2.98
C THR A 31 5.11 -14.65 3.69
N GLY A 32 4.02 -15.02 4.38
CA GLY A 32 3.88 -16.33 5.01
C GLY A 32 3.98 -17.48 4.01
N THR A 33 3.29 -17.37 2.87
CA THR A 33 3.32 -18.38 1.80
C THR A 33 4.73 -18.58 1.25
N VAL A 34 5.48 -17.51 0.98
CA VAL A 34 6.85 -17.59 0.47
C VAL A 34 7.79 -18.21 1.51
N ARG A 35 7.60 -17.88 2.79
CA ARG A 35 8.39 -18.46 3.89
C ARG A 35 8.19 -19.97 3.99
N VAL A 36 6.94 -20.44 3.93
CA VAL A 36 6.63 -21.87 3.94
C VAL A 36 7.27 -22.61 2.74
N ARG A 37 7.24 -22.00 1.56
CA ARG A 37 7.89 -22.57 0.35
C ARG A 37 9.41 -22.63 0.47
N ALA A 38 10.03 -21.63 1.08
CA ALA A 38 11.48 -21.57 1.29
C ALA A 38 11.97 -22.57 2.34
N LYS A 39 11.08 -23.06 3.21
CA LYS A 39 11.40 -23.96 4.35
C LYS A 39 12.53 -23.45 5.26
N GLN A 40 12.67 -22.13 5.35
CA GLN A 40 13.65 -21.45 6.19
C GLN A 40 12.94 -20.45 7.11
N TRP A 41 13.30 -20.46 8.37
CA TRP A 41 12.72 -19.62 9.41
C TRP A 41 13.81 -18.97 10.26
N VAL A 42 13.57 -17.73 10.66
CA VAL A 42 14.46 -17.02 11.58
C VAL A 42 14.16 -17.45 13.02
N ASN A 43 12.88 -17.59 13.36
CA ASN A 43 12.47 -17.96 14.71
C ASN A 43 12.59 -19.49 14.90
N PRO A 44 13.23 -19.96 16.00
CA PRO A 44 13.41 -21.38 16.24
C PRO A 44 12.09 -22.14 16.41
N GLU A 45 11.07 -21.52 17.02
CA GLU A 45 9.73 -22.11 17.19
C GLU A 45 9.02 -22.34 15.86
N ASP A 46 9.18 -21.42 14.90
CA ASP A 46 8.61 -21.56 13.56
C ASP A 46 9.31 -22.69 12.78
N ALA A 47 10.63 -22.78 12.90
CA ALA A 47 11.43 -23.83 12.29
C ALA A 47 11.03 -25.22 12.84
N ALA A 48 10.87 -25.35 14.14
CA ALA A 48 10.47 -26.59 14.80
C ALA A 48 9.04 -27.00 14.37
N LEU A 49 8.09 -26.07 14.39
CA LEU A 49 6.69 -26.32 14.01
C LEU A 49 6.56 -26.80 12.55
N ASN A 50 7.31 -26.18 11.64
CA ASN A 50 7.21 -26.43 10.21
C ASN A 50 8.22 -27.48 9.70
N LYS A 51 8.99 -28.12 10.59
CA LYS A 51 10.05 -29.10 10.26
C LYS A 51 11.02 -28.55 9.19
N GLY A 52 11.39 -27.28 9.35
CA GLY A 52 12.25 -26.56 8.43
C GLY A 52 13.60 -26.20 9.05
N GLU A 53 14.41 -25.50 8.27
CA GLU A 53 15.76 -25.10 8.69
C GLU A 53 15.70 -23.74 9.41
N GLN A 54 16.33 -23.64 10.59
CA GLN A 54 16.54 -22.34 11.21
C GLN A 54 17.74 -21.63 10.57
N LYS A 55 17.56 -20.35 10.25
CA LYS A 55 18.59 -19.46 9.71
C LYS A 55 18.62 -18.14 10.46
N ASP A 56 19.76 -17.46 10.46
CA ASP A 56 19.90 -16.14 11.07
C ASP A 56 19.17 -15.05 10.28
N GLN A 57 18.84 -15.29 9.00
CA GLN A 57 18.16 -14.35 8.13
C GLN A 57 17.10 -15.05 7.29
N ASP A 58 16.04 -14.29 6.98
CA ASP A 58 15.00 -14.74 6.03
C ASP A 58 15.62 -15.06 4.64
N HIS A 59 15.06 -16.04 3.97
CA HIS A 59 15.37 -16.34 2.57
C HIS A 59 15.25 -15.05 1.70
N PRO A 60 16.10 -14.84 0.68
CA PRO A 60 16.08 -13.64 -0.16
C PRO A 60 14.70 -13.28 -0.74
N ASP A 61 13.89 -14.27 -1.13
CA ASP A 61 12.54 -14.05 -1.63
C ASP A 61 11.60 -13.55 -0.53
N VAL A 62 11.71 -14.11 0.70
CA VAL A 62 10.94 -13.62 1.85
C VAL A 62 11.32 -12.17 2.17
N GLN A 63 12.63 -11.86 2.18
CA GLN A 63 13.10 -10.49 2.37
C GLN A 63 12.56 -9.53 1.30
N ARG A 64 12.46 -9.98 0.04
CA ARG A 64 11.90 -9.16 -1.06
C ARG A 64 10.43 -8.83 -0.82
N VAL A 65 9.62 -9.81 -0.45
CA VAL A 65 8.19 -9.59 -0.16
C VAL A 65 8.01 -8.70 1.08
N LYS A 66 8.80 -8.91 2.13
CA LYS A 66 8.81 -8.05 3.33
C LYS A 66 9.12 -6.59 2.98
N ARG A 67 10.14 -6.33 2.14
CA ARG A 67 10.46 -4.97 1.68
C ARG A 67 9.35 -4.37 0.82
N ALA A 68 8.68 -5.17 -0.02
CA ALA A 68 7.53 -4.70 -0.79
C ALA A 68 6.35 -4.33 0.12
N HIS A 69 6.07 -5.17 1.13
CA HIS A 69 5.04 -4.91 2.13
C HIS A 69 5.35 -3.66 2.97
N GLN A 70 6.58 -3.54 3.46
CA GLN A 70 7.02 -2.37 4.24
C GLN A 70 6.84 -1.07 3.43
N ASN A 71 7.28 -1.06 2.16
CA ASN A 71 7.10 0.11 1.30
C ASN A 71 5.61 0.42 1.03
N ALA A 72 4.78 -0.60 0.84
CA ALA A 72 3.34 -0.42 0.68
C ALA A 72 2.71 0.20 1.93
N LEU A 73 3.09 -0.27 3.13
CA LEU A 73 2.61 0.25 4.42
C LEU A 73 3.04 1.70 4.64
N GLU A 74 4.31 2.03 4.41
CA GLU A 74 4.85 3.39 4.57
C GLU A 74 4.12 4.43 3.71
N ASN A 75 3.62 4.04 2.55
CA ASN A 75 2.85 4.90 1.67
C ASN A 75 1.35 4.89 1.97
N ALA A 76 0.81 3.80 2.50
CA ALA A 76 -0.61 3.71 2.86
C ALA A 76 -0.96 4.61 4.05
N ILE A 77 -0.08 4.74 5.03
CA ILE A 77 -0.30 5.57 6.23
C ILE A 77 -0.58 7.05 5.85
N PRO A 78 0.31 7.74 5.12
CA PRO A 78 0.03 9.12 4.72
C PRO A 78 -1.17 9.22 3.76
N PHE A 79 -1.39 8.22 2.89
CA PHE A 79 -2.58 8.20 2.04
C PHE A 79 -3.87 8.15 2.86
N PHE A 80 -3.95 7.31 3.89
CA PHE A 80 -5.17 7.22 4.72
C PHE A 80 -5.47 8.55 5.40
N ALA A 81 -4.46 9.26 5.90
CA ALA A 81 -4.63 10.57 6.51
C ALA A 81 -5.01 11.65 5.46
N LEU A 82 -4.18 11.84 4.44
CA LEU A 82 -4.36 12.87 3.42
C LEU A 82 -5.61 12.63 2.56
N GLY A 83 -5.87 11.40 2.18
CA GLY A 83 -7.04 11.03 1.38
C GLY A 83 -8.35 11.31 2.11
N LEU A 84 -8.40 11.01 3.42
CA LEU A 84 -9.56 11.32 4.25
C LEU A 84 -9.76 12.84 4.37
N LEU A 85 -8.72 13.58 4.72
CA LEU A 85 -8.78 15.03 4.83
C LEU A 85 -9.18 15.68 3.50
N TYR A 86 -8.63 15.21 2.38
CA TYR A 86 -8.98 15.67 1.05
C TYR A 86 -10.46 15.41 0.72
N ALA A 87 -10.97 14.21 1.03
CA ALA A 87 -12.38 13.89 0.81
C ALA A 87 -13.32 14.74 1.66
N LEU A 88 -12.90 15.12 2.88
CA LEU A 88 -13.69 15.97 3.79
C LEU A 88 -13.56 17.46 3.49
N SER A 89 -12.52 17.90 2.80
CA SER A 89 -12.29 19.32 2.47
C SER A 89 -13.13 19.84 1.27
N GLY A 90 -14.17 19.12 0.86
CA GLY A 90 -15.03 19.53 -0.25
C GLY A 90 -14.48 19.14 -1.63
N ALA A 91 -13.66 18.11 -1.71
CA ALA A 91 -13.10 17.63 -2.96
C ALA A 91 -14.18 17.27 -3.99
N SER A 92 -14.00 17.70 -5.25
CA SER A 92 -14.86 17.26 -6.33
C SER A 92 -14.74 15.77 -6.60
N LYS A 93 -15.81 15.14 -7.10
CA LYS A 93 -15.78 13.73 -7.50
C LYS A 93 -14.66 13.44 -8.50
N THR A 94 -14.48 14.29 -9.50
CA THR A 94 -13.43 14.13 -10.53
C THR A 94 -12.02 14.24 -9.94
N GLY A 95 -11.78 15.20 -9.05
CA GLY A 95 -10.50 15.34 -8.35
C GLY A 95 -10.20 14.13 -7.47
N ALA A 96 -11.20 13.64 -6.73
CA ALA A 96 -11.07 12.45 -5.92
C ALA A 96 -10.78 11.20 -6.79
N GLN A 97 -11.45 11.02 -7.90
CA GLN A 97 -11.16 9.95 -8.86
C GLN A 97 -9.71 10.03 -9.36
N ALA A 98 -9.26 11.20 -9.80
CA ALA A 98 -7.93 11.39 -10.32
C ALA A 98 -6.86 11.02 -9.28
N TYR A 99 -6.91 11.59 -8.08
CA TYR A 99 -5.88 11.33 -7.07
C TYR A 99 -5.95 9.91 -6.49
N PHE A 100 -7.13 9.42 -6.14
CA PHE A 100 -7.25 8.14 -5.45
C PHE A 100 -6.94 6.95 -6.36
N PHE A 101 -7.45 6.95 -7.61
CA PHE A 101 -7.14 5.86 -8.53
C PHE A 101 -5.70 5.93 -9.05
N THR A 102 -5.13 7.13 -9.22
CA THR A 102 -3.70 7.28 -9.55
C THR A 102 -2.84 6.70 -8.43
N PHE A 103 -3.13 7.03 -7.17
CA PHE A 103 -2.42 6.47 -6.03
C PHE A 103 -2.56 4.94 -6.00
N LEU A 104 -3.78 4.42 -6.02
CA LEU A 104 -4.05 2.98 -5.95
C LEU A 104 -3.33 2.23 -7.08
N GLY A 105 -3.52 2.66 -8.33
CA GLY A 105 -2.88 2.03 -9.49
C GLY A 105 -1.36 2.03 -9.39
N ALA A 106 -0.79 3.18 -9.01
CA ALA A 106 0.65 3.31 -8.80
C ALA A 106 1.17 2.36 -7.70
N ARG A 107 0.45 2.19 -6.60
CA ARG A 107 0.86 1.29 -5.50
C ARG A 107 0.77 -0.18 -5.86
N LEU A 108 -0.28 -0.58 -6.56
CA LEU A 108 -0.43 -1.96 -7.04
C LEU A 108 0.68 -2.30 -8.07
N LEU A 109 0.89 -1.44 -9.06
CA LEU A 109 1.95 -1.62 -10.07
C LEU A 109 3.35 -1.57 -9.45
N HIS A 110 3.59 -0.67 -8.48
CA HIS A 110 4.85 -0.64 -7.75
C HIS A 110 5.14 -1.98 -7.08
N THR A 111 4.15 -2.59 -6.42
CA THR A 111 4.30 -3.90 -5.79
C THR A 111 4.63 -4.98 -6.81
N VAL A 112 3.93 -5.01 -7.95
CA VAL A 112 4.20 -5.96 -9.03
C VAL A 112 5.64 -5.82 -9.53
N PHE A 113 6.08 -4.61 -9.87
CA PHE A 113 7.46 -4.38 -10.34
C PHE A 113 8.51 -4.61 -9.25
N TYR A 114 8.17 -4.40 -7.96
CA TYR A 114 9.05 -4.70 -6.85
C TYR A 114 9.31 -6.21 -6.74
N LEU A 115 8.24 -7.00 -6.80
CA LEU A 115 8.33 -8.46 -6.72
C LEU A 115 9.07 -9.06 -7.93
N TRP A 116 8.87 -8.50 -9.12
CA TRP A 116 9.59 -8.91 -10.33
C TRP A 116 11.00 -8.33 -10.45
N GLY A 117 11.41 -7.42 -9.58
CA GLY A 117 12.73 -6.80 -9.64
C GLY A 117 12.93 -5.88 -10.86
N ARG A 118 11.86 -5.30 -11.42
CA ARG A 118 11.90 -4.50 -12.64
C ARG A 118 12.16 -3.01 -12.36
N GLN A 119 13.38 -2.56 -12.67
CA GLN A 119 13.74 -1.16 -12.79
C GLN A 119 13.73 -0.74 -14.27
N PRO A 120 13.41 0.53 -14.60
CA PRO A 120 13.08 1.67 -13.73
C PRO A 120 11.60 1.77 -13.33
N PHE A 121 10.74 0.84 -13.78
CA PHE A 121 9.29 0.91 -13.59
C PHE A 121 8.87 0.98 -12.12
N ARG A 122 9.57 0.27 -11.23
CA ARG A 122 9.35 0.35 -9.79
C ARG A 122 9.49 1.78 -9.28
N THR A 123 10.59 2.46 -9.63
CA THR A 123 10.85 3.85 -9.21
C THR A 123 9.84 4.81 -9.81
N LEU A 124 9.44 4.62 -11.07
CA LEU A 124 8.42 5.44 -11.72
C LEU A 124 7.08 5.35 -10.99
N MET A 125 6.61 4.14 -10.69
CA MET A 125 5.35 3.94 -9.98
C MET A 125 5.40 4.47 -8.54
N PHE A 126 6.55 4.40 -7.87
CA PHE A 126 6.75 5.07 -6.59
C PHE A 126 6.53 6.59 -6.72
N ALA A 127 7.20 7.22 -7.67
CA ALA A 127 7.09 8.67 -7.91
C ALA A 127 5.66 9.10 -8.23
N VAL A 128 4.96 8.37 -9.11
CA VAL A 128 3.55 8.65 -9.45
C VAL A 128 2.65 8.63 -8.21
N GLY A 129 2.81 7.64 -7.33
CA GLY A 129 2.03 7.55 -6.09
C GLY A 129 2.34 8.71 -5.12
N VAL A 130 3.62 9.08 -5.00
CA VAL A 130 4.05 10.22 -4.16
C VAL A 130 3.50 11.54 -4.70
N PHE A 131 3.55 11.78 -6.02
CA PHE A 131 2.99 12.99 -6.61
C PHE A 131 1.47 13.10 -6.41
N ALA A 132 0.75 12.00 -6.46
CA ALA A 132 -0.68 12.00 -6.13
C ALA A 132 -0.92 12.44 -4.66
N MET A 133 -0.12 11.94 -3.71
CA MET A 133 -0.21 12.35 -2.30
C MET A 133 0.18 13.83 -2.09
N ILE A 134 1.24 14.30 -2.73
CA ILE A 134 1.64 15.72 -2.67
C ILE A 134 0.52 16.61 -3.23
N GLY A 135 -0.10 16.22 -4.34
CA GLY A 135 -1.24 16.95 -4.91
C GLY A 135 -2.41 17.05 -3.93
N MET A 136 -2.78 15.96 -3.26
CA MET A 136 -3.81 15.99 -2.21
C MET A 136 -3.41 16.89 -1.03
N ALA A 137 -2.16 16.80 -0.56
CA ALA A 137 -1.66 17.63 0.53
C ALA A 137 -1.74 19.12 0.19
N VAL A 138 -1.33 19.52 -1.04
CA VAL A 138 -1.45 20.92 -1.49
C VAL A 138 -2.90 21.38 -1.49
N GLN A 139 -3.85 20.54 -1.96
CA GLN A 139 -5.28 20.92 -1.95
C GLN A 139 -5.82 21.07 -0.53
N VAL A 140 -5.46 20.16 0.39
CA VAL A 140 -5.88 20.25 1.80
C VAL A 140 -5.32 21.52 2.45
N ILE A 141 -4.05 21.85 2.22
CA ILE A 141 -3.42 23.06 2.74
C ILE A 141 -4.13 24.32 2.22
N ARG A 142 -4.45 24.37 0.91
CA ARG A 142 -5.17 25.54 0.32
C ARG A 142 -6.56 25.79 0.91
N VAL A 143 -7.21 24.75 1.40
CA VAL A 143 -8.53 24.89 2.05
C VAL A 143 -8.39 25.23 3.53
N ALA A 144 -7.25 24.90 4.15
CA ALA A 144 -7.01 25.13 5.57
C ALA A 144 -6.52 26.55 5.89
N ILE A 145 -5.99 27.28 4.89
CA ILE A 145 -5.50 28.67 5.04
C ILE A 145 -6.36 29.65 4.28
#